data_b20c2a43b4da9a94c78011569b9b8d01
#
_entry.id   b20c2a43b4da9a94c78011569b9b8d01
#
_cell.length_a   1.000
_cell.length_b   1.000
_cell.length_c   1.000
_cell.angle_alpha   90.00
_cell.angle_beta   90.00
_cell.angle_gamma   90.00
#
_symmetry.space_group_name_H-M   'P 1'
#
loop_
_entity.id
_entity.type
_entity.pdbx_description
1 polymer ?
#
loop_
_entity_poly.entity_id
_entity_poly.type
_entity_poly.pdbx_seq_one_letter_code
_entity_poly.pdbx_strand_id
1 'polypeptide(L)'
;MPQEVKERQVQALTAHFAKLPAQDNRETILIDAGLVSMQLMLTARAHGYDTNPIGGYEKENMAEVFGIEKERYVPVMLLSIGKSVDEGYASYRFPIDKITQWK
;
A
#
# COMPACT_ATOMS: atom_id res chain seq x y z
N MET A 1 17.82 -18.25 -7.20
CA MET A 1 18.88 -17.39 -6.59
C MET A 1 19.83 -18.29 -5.79
N PRO A 2 21.16 -18.23 -6.00
CA PRO A 2 22.12 -19.00 -5.22
C PRO A 2 22.04 -18.70 -3.73
N GLN A 3 22.26 -19.70 -2.88
CA GLN A 3 22.08 -19.59 -1.42
C GLN A 3 22.96 -18.48 -0.80
N GLU A 4 24.22 -18.40 -1.20
CA GLU A 4 25.15 -17.36 -0.72
C GLU A 4 24.68 -15.92 -1.04
N VAL A 5 24.08 -15.72 -2.23
CA VAL A 5 23.53 -14.41 -2.62
C VAL A 5 22.34 -14.06 -1.75
N LYS A 6 21.47 -15.03 -1.48
CA LYS A 6 20.31 -14.87 -0.60
C LYS A 6 20.73 -14.47 0.82
N GLU A 7 21.68 -15.19 1.39
CA GLU A 7 22.17 -14.92 2.75
C GLU A 7 22.79 -13.53 2.86
N ARG A 8 23.64 -13.14 1.89
CA ARG A 8 24.24 -11.81 1.84
C ARG A 8 23.18 -10.71 1.71
N GLN A 9 22.17 -10.90 0.89
CA GLN A 9 21.07 -9.92 0.74
C GLN A 9 20.26 -9.79 2.03
N VAL A 10 19.92 -10.91 2.67
CA VAL A 10 19.19 -10.90 3.94
C VAL A 10 19.98 -10.16 5.02
N GLN A 11 21.28 -10.42 5.15
CA GLN A 11 22.12 -9.71 6.11
C GLN A 11 22.19 -8.21 5.82
N ALA A 12 22.40 -7.82 4.55
CA ALA A 12 22.52 -6.43 4.17
C ALA A 12 21.21 -5.66 4.42
N LEU A 13 20.07 -6.24 4.03
CA LEU A 13 18.75 -5.64 4.25
C LEU A 13 18.41 -5.54 5.74
N THR A 14 18.66 -6.59 6.50
CA THR A 14 18.43 -6.59 7.96
C THR A 14 19.26 -5.52 8.64
N ALA A 15 20.54 -5.40 8.30
CA ALA A 15 21.42 -4.38 8.85
C ALA A 15 21.01 -2.95 8.45
N HIS A 16 20.53 -2.77 7.22
CA HIS A 16 20.03 -1.49 6.73
C HIS A 16 18.79 -1.04 7.53
N PHE A 17 17.76 -1.88 7.57
CA PHE A 17 16.51 -1.54 8.26
C PHE A 17 16.67 -1.41 9.78
N ALA A 18 17.59 -2.14 10.40
CA ALA A 18 17.89 -2.00 11.82
C ALA A 18 18.50 -0.63 12.19
N LYS A 19 19.12 0.05 11.23
CA LYS A 19 19.73 1.37 11.43
C LYS A 19 18.82 2.53 11.07
N LEU A 20 17.72 2.27 10.36
CA LEU A 20 16.79 3.33 9.97
C LEU A 20 16.05 3.88 11.19
N PRO A 21 15.89 5.22 11.29
CA PRO A 21 14.94 5.82 12.21
C PRO A 21 13.54 5.24 12.00
N ALA A 22 12.78 5.08 13.08
CA ALA A 22 11.43 4.50 13.03
C ALA A 22 10.52 5.25 12.05
N GLN A 23 10.65 6.57 11.96
CA GLN A 23 9.88 7.40 11.04
C GLN A 23 10.21 7.09 9.57
N ASP A 24 11.49 7.01 9.21
CA ASP A 24 11.93 6.72 7.84
C ASP A 24 11.50 5.32 7.41
N ASN A 25 11.59 4.34 8.31
CA ASN A 25 11.11 3.00 8.07
C ASN A 25 9.58 2.98 7.84
N ARG A 26 8.83 3.72 8.66
CA ARG A 26 7.38 3.85 8.51
C ARG A 26 7.01 4.47 7.16
N GLU A 27 7.69 5.54 6.74
CA GLU A 27 7.43 6.20 5.45
C GLU A 27 7.70 5.27 4.27
N THR A 28 8.79 4.51 4.31
CA THR A 28 9.11 3.50 3.30
C THR A 28 8.01 2.43 3.21
N ILE A 29 7.59 1.89 4.34
CA ILE A 29 6.52 0.88 4.39
C ILE A 29 5.20 1.41 3.85
N LEU A 30 4.86 2.68 4.12
CA LEU A 30 3.65 3.29 3.59
C LEU A 30 3.69 3.42 2.06
N ILE A 31 4.85 3.76 1.48
CA ILE A 31 5.05 3.80 0.03
C ILE A 31 4.89 2.39 -0.57
N ASP A 32 5.56 1.41 0.01
CA ASP A 32 5.48 0.01 -0.44
C ASP A 32 4.03 -0.52 -0.38
N ALA A 33 3.32 -0.21 0.70
CA ALA A 33 1.93 -0.59 0.85
C ALA A 33 1.02 0.07 -0.20
N GLY A 34 1.28 1.32 -0.56
CA GLY A 34 0.57 2.01 -1.65
C GLY A 34 0.79 1.35 -3.00
N LEU A 35 2.04 0.98 -3.32
CA LEU A 35 2.40 0.27 -4.55
C LEU A 35 1.72 -1.10 -4.64
N VAL A 36 1.77 -1.88 -3.56
CA VAL A 36 1.11 -3.19 -3.48
C VAL A 36 -0.41 -3.07 -3.58
N SER A 37 -1.00 -2.06 -2.95
CA SER A 37 -2.45 -1.82 -3.01
C SER A 37 -2.91 -1.51 -4.43
N MET A 38 -2.16 -0.70 -5.18
CA MET A 38 -2.48 -0.43 -6.58
C MET A 38 -2.35 -1.69 -7.45
N GLN A 39 -1.31 -2.49 -7.24
CA GLN A 39 -1.14 -3.77 -7.94
C GLN A 39 -2.30 -4.73 -7.64
N LEU A 40 -2.76 -4.79 -6.39
CA LEU A 40 -3.92 -5.59 -6.00
C LEU A 40 -5.19 -5.13 -6.72
N MET A 41 -5.45 -3.81 -6.77
CA MET A 41 -6.62 -3.27 -7.48
C MET A 41 -6.59 -3.59 -8.98
N LEU A 42 -5.45 -3.43 -9.64
CA LEU A 42 -5.29 -3.78 -11.07
C LEU A 42 -5.47 -5.28 -11.32
N THR A 43 -4.94 -6.11 -10.45
CA THR A 43 -5.10 -7.57 -10.53
C THR A 43 -6.55 -7.97 -10.33
N ALA A 44 -7.25 -7.41 -9.34
CA ALA A 44 -8.67 -7.64 -9.14
C ALA A 44 -9.48 -7.27 -10.39
N ARG A 45 -9.18 -6.13 -11.00
CA ARG A 45 -9.83 -5.70 -12.26
C ARG A 45 -9.56 -6.67 -13.41
N ALA A 46 -8.35 -7.17 -13.55
CA ALA A 46 -8.00 -8.18 -14.55
C ALA A 46 -8.80 -9.48 -14.38
N HIS A 47 -9.20 -9.80 -13.16
CA HIS A 47 -10.09 -10.93 -12.84
C HIS A 47 -11.59 -10.57 -12.90
N GLY A 48 -11.94 -9.38 -13.38
CA GLY A 48 -13.32 -8.93 -13.53
C GLY A 48 -14.00 -8.47 -12.25
N TYR A 49 -13.23 -8.06 -11.23
CA TYR A 49 -13.73 -7.46 -9.99
C TYR A 49 -13.54 -5.95 -9.99
N ASP A 50 -14.42 -5.28 -9.28
CA ASP A 50 -14.30 -3.86 -8.97
C ASP A 50 -13.72 -3.69 -7.57
N THR A 51 -13.05 -2.56 -7.33
CA THR A 51 -12.43 -2.25 -6.06
C THR A 51 -12.76 -0.83 -5.62
N ASN A 52 -12.81 -0.62 -4.30
CA ASN A 52 -12.94 0.72 -3.73
C ASN A 52 -11.91 0.92 -2.61
N PRO A 53 -10.87 1.73 -2.84
CA PRO A 53 -9.92 2.10 -1.80
C PRO A 53 -10.56 3.14 -0.87
N ILE A 54 -10.57 2.86 0.43
CA ILE A 54 -11.21 3.66 1.46
C ILE A 54 -10.15 4.18 2.42
N GLY A 55 -9.98 5.50 2.47
CA GLY A 55 -9.10 6.18 3.42
C GLY A 55 -9.82 6.89 4.57
N GLY A 56 -11.14 7.08 4.43
CA GLY A 56 -11.98 7.78 5.41
C GLY A 56 -12.50 6.87 6.53
N TYR A 57 -11.60 6.35 7.36
CA TYR A 57 -11.94 5.54 8.53
C TYR A 57 -11.20 6.03 9.78
N GLU A 58 -11.67 5.64 10.95
CA GLU A 58 -11.02 5.95 12.23
C GLU A 58 -9.74 5.14 12.39
N LYS A 59 -8.61 5.73 12.05
CA LYS A 59 -7.29 5.06 12.00
C LYS A 59 -6.88 4.45 13.33
N GLU A 60 -7.20 5.11 14.44
CA GLU A 60 -6.82 4.65 15.77
C GLU A 60 -7.54 3.36 16.20
N ASN A 61 -8.78 3.18 15.74
CA ASN A 61 -9.61 2.04 16.11
C ASN A 61 -9.53 0.89 15.10
N MET A 62 -8.99 1.14 13.91
CA MET A 62 -9.00 0.17 12.82
C MET A 62 -8.26 -1.12 13.17
N ALA A 63 -7.10 -1.02 13.79
CA ALA A 63 -6.31 -2.17 14.19
C ALA A 63 -7.08 -3.05 15.18
N GLU A 64 -7.77 -2.44 16.15
CA GLU A 64 -8.56 -3.14 17.16
C GLU A 64 -9.79 -3.84 16.55
N VAL A 65 -10.52 -3.15 15.66
CA VAL A 65 -11.69 -3.69 14.96
C VAL A 65 -11.36 -4.97 14.18
N PHE A 66 -10.17 -5.02 13.55
CA PHE A 66 -9.72 -6.17 12.78
C PHE A 66 -8.83 -7.15 13.58
N GLY A 67 -8.67 -6.94 14.89
CA GLY A 67 -7.84 -7.81 15.73
C GLY A 67 -6.36 -7.76 15.36
N ILE A 68 -5.89 -6.63 14.83
CA ILE A 68 -4.50 -6.42 14.44
C ILE A 68 -3.74 -5.75 15.58
N GLU A 69 -2.55 -6.22 15.86
CA GLU A 69 -1.66 -5.68 16.89
C GLU A 69 -1.17 -4.29 16.48
N LYS A 70 -1.74 -3.25 17.07
CA LYS A 70 -1.48 -1.83 16.70
C LYS A 70 -0.04 -1.37 16.93
N GLU A 71 0.67 -2.00 17.84
CA GLU A 71 2.08 -1.69 18.12
C GLU A 71 3.01 -2.20 17.01
N ARG A 72 2.55 -3.16 16.25
CA ARG A 72 3.33 -3.83 15.20
C ARG A 72 2.90 -3.44 13.79
N TYR A 73 1.61 -3.17 13.58
CA TYR A 73 1.04 -2.94 12.25
C TYR A 73 0.38 -1.58 12.14
N VAL A 74 0.49 -0.99 10.95
CA VAL A 74 -0.15 0.28 10.61
C VAL A 74 -1.19 0.03 9.53
N PRO A 75 -2.48 0.23 9.81
CA PRO A 75 -3.51 0.22 8.77
C PRO A 75 -3.29 1.35 7.78
N VAL A 76 -3.16 1.03 6.51
CA VAL A 76 -2.88 2.00 5.44
C VAL A 76 -4.16 2.44 4.75
N MET A 77 -4.98 1.49 4.38
CA MET A 77 -6.30 1.70 3.77
C MET A 77 -7.17 0.46 3.94
N LEU A 78 -8.46 0.63 3.75
CA LEU A 78 -9.38 -0.47 3.51
C LEU A 78 -9.57 -0.62 2.00
N LEU A 79 -9.64 -1.83 1.52
CA LEU A 79 -9.93 -2.11 0.13
C LEU A 79 -11.08 -3.11 0.03
N SER A 80 -12.22 -2.64 -0.44
CA SER A 80 -13.32 -3.54 -0.77
C SER A 80 -13.16 -4.09 -2.19
N ILE A 81 -13.45 -5.36 -2.39
CA ILE A 81 -13.36 -6.06 -3.67
C ILE A 81 -14.67 -6.81 -3.89
N GLY A 82 -15.28 -6.65 -5.06
CA GLY A 82 -16.53 -7.31 -5.38
C GLY A 82 -17.01 -6.99 -6.79
N LYS A 83 -18.28 -7.26 -7.04
CA LYS A 83 -18.97 -6.85 -8.27
C LYS A 83 -19.77 -5.59 -7.99
N SER A 84 -19.48 -4.52 -8.72
CA SER A 84 -20.23 -3.29 -8.62
C SER A 84 -21.67 -3.49 -9.10
N VAL A 85 -22.61 -2.85 -8.44
CA VAL A 85 -24.03 -2.82 -8.85
C VAL A 85 -24.38 -1.59 -9.68
N ASP A 86 -23.48 -0.61 -9.72
CA ASP A 86 -23.63 0.62 -10.51
C ASP A 86 -22.27 1.11 -11.03
N GLU A 87 -22.29 2.13 -11.87
CA GLU A 87 -21.09 2.71 -12.47
C GLU A 87 -20.34 3.66 -11.52
N GLY A 88 -20.92 3.97 -10.36
CA GLY A 88 -20.38 4.94 -9.42
C GLY A 88 -20.45 6.38 -9.92
N TYR A 89 -19.70 7.26 -9.27
CA TYR A 89 -19.67 8.69 -9.62
C TYR A 89 -18.49 9.00 -10.53
N ALA A 90 -18.72 9.90 -11.49
CA ALA A 90 -17.65 10.45 -12.31
C ALA A 90 -16.62 11.19 -11.45
N SER A 91 -15.37 10.98 -11.75
CA SER A 91 -14.26 11.66 -11.05
C SER A 91 -13.49 12.55 -12.00
N TYR A 92 -12.98 13.68 -11.47
CA TYR A 92 -12.11 14.57 -12.21
C TYR A 92 -10.64 14.24 -11.95
N ARG A 93 -9.83 14.31 -12.99
CA ARG A 93 -8.38 14.18 -12.90
C ARG A 93 -7.72 15.36 -13.60
N PHE A 94 -6.67 15.90 -13.00
CA PHE A 94 -5.88 16.93 -13.66
C PHE A 94 -5.17 16.35 -14.88
N PRO A 95 -5.08 17.12 -15.98
CA PRO A 95 -4.21 16.76 -17.10
C PRO A 95 -2.75 16.62 -16.65
N ILE A 96 -2.00 15.73 -17.30
CA ILE A 96 -0.63 15.40 -16.92
C ILE A 96 0.28 16.64 -16.95
N ASP A 97 0.12 17.52 -17.93
CA ASP A 97 0.89 18.77 -18.05
C ASP A 97 0.73 19.74 -16.87
N LYS A 98 -0.35 19.59 -16.08
CA LYS A 98 -0.58 20.40 -14.88
C LYS A 98 0.13 19.90 -13.64
N ILE A 99 0.53 18.63 -13.63
CA ILE A 99 1.11 17.96 -12.45
C ILE A 99 2.52 17.42 -12.71
N THR A 100 3.06 17.62 -13.92
CA THR A 100 4.38 17.09 -14.32
C THR A 100 5.25 18.22 -14.85
N GLN A 101 6.51 18.23 -14.46
CA GLN A 101 7.56 19.09 -15.04
C GLN A 101 8.65 18.20 -15.62
N TRP A 102 8.97 18.45 -16.88
CA TRP A 102 10.08 17.81 -17.58
C TRP A 102 11.33 18.66 -17.41
N LYS A 103 12.39 18.07 -16.88
CA LYS A 103 13.68 18.74 -16.69
C LYS A 103 14.77 18.02 -17.47
#